data_957135fea43dbfeb6625949dee3fb69b
#
_entry.id   957135fea43dbfeb6625949dee3fb69b
#
_cell.length_a   1.000
_cell.length_b   1.000
_cell.length_c   1.000
_cell.angle_alpha   90.00
_cell.angle_beta   90.00
_cell.angle_gamma   90.00
#
_symmetry.space_group_name_H-M   'P 1'
#
loop_
_entity.id
_entity.type
_entity.pdbx_description
1 polymer ?
#
loop_
_entity_poly.entity_id
_entity_poly.type
_entity_poly.pdbx_seq_one_letter_code
_entity_poly.pdbx_strand_id
1 'polypeptide(L)'
;ANGLEAARLGCQWVGTTLFGYTEATAAAQPPAWDLLGPLRQQLPAGVGLICEGGIASAEAAAQALRLGADAVVVGTAITGVDLQVQRYSRELQKPVTN
;
A
#
# COMPACT_ATOMS: atom_id res chain seq x y z
N ALA A 1 -8.26 -9.03 10.36
CA ALA A 1 -9.00 -10.25 10.66
C ALA A 1 -9.21 -11.12 9.42
N ASN A 2 -9.61 -10.51 8.31
CA ASN A 2 -9.86 -11.28 7.07
C ASN A 2 -8.59 -11.91 6.50
N GLY A 3 -7.44 -11.23 6.61
CA GLY A 3 -6.17 -11.77 6.15
C GLY A 3 -5.72 -12.99 6.95
N LEU A 4 -5.90 -12.93 8.27
CA LEU A 4 -5.56 -14.05 9.15
C LEU A 4 -6.49 -15.24 8.90
N GLU A 5 -7.78 -14.98 8.67
CA GLU A 5 -8.74 -16.01 8.33
C GLU A 5 -8.40 -16.68 7.01
N ALA A 6 -8.03 -15.90 5.98
CA ALA A 6 -7.61 -16.43 4.69
C ALA A 6 -6.39 -17.34 4.84
N ALA A 7 -5.42 -16.94 5.66
CA ALA A 7 -4.23 -17.76 5.92
C ALA A 7 -4.57 -19.08 6.58
N ARG A 8 -5.51 -19.07 7.55
CA ARG A 8 -5.98 -20.30 8.21
C ARG A 8 -6.66 -21.24 7.21
N LEU A 9 -7.31 -20.68 6.18
CA LEU A 9 -7.98 -21.46 5.15
C LEU A 9 -7.05 -21.96 4.05
N GLY A 10 -5.74 -21.69 4.17
CA GLY A 10 -4.73 -22.23 3.26
C GLY A 10 -4.21 -21.29 2.20
N CYS A 11 -4.52 -20.00 2.26
CA CYS A 11 -3.95 -19.01 1.35
C CYS A 11 -2.44 -18.91 1.53
N GLN A 12 -1.69 -18.82 0.43
CA GLN A 12 -0.23 -18.67 0.45
C GLN A 12 0.20 -17.21 0.50
N TRP A 13 -0.66 -16.28 0.10
CA TRP A 13 -0.40 -14.85 0.08
C TRP A 13 -1.59 -14.08 0.63
N VAL A 14 -1.32 -13.02 1.37
CA VAL A 14 -2.32 -12.10 1.92
C VAL A 14 -1.93 -10.69 1.52
N GLY A 15 -2.88 -9.92 1.02
CA GLY A 15 -2.65 -8.55 0.59
C GLY A 15 -3.53 -7.54 1.31
N THR A 16 -3.08 -6.28 1.35
CA THR A 16 -3.84 -5.17 1.93
C THR A 16 -4.68 -4.45 0.87
N THR A 17 -5.09 -5.17 -0.16
CA THR A 17 -5.86 -4.65 -1.29
C THR A 17 -7.06 -3.82 -0.85
N LEU A 18 -7.27 -2.69 -1.52
CA LEU A 18 -8.40 -1.77 -1.31
C LEU A 18 -8.45 -1.11 0.08
N PHE A 19 -7.38 -1.20 0.86
CA PHE A 19 -7.30 -0.45 2.13
C PHE A 19 -7.46 1.04 1.87
N GLY A 20 -8.41 1.66 2.57
CA GLY A 20 -8.76 3.07 2.36
C GLY A 20 -9.80 3.31 1.27
N TYR A 21 -10.12 2.30 0.47
CA TYR A 21 -11.06 2.40 -0.66
C TYR A 21 -12.34 1.60 -0.45
N THR A 22 -12.47 0.92 0.68
CA THR A 22 -13.70 0.21 1.05
C THR A 22 -14.46 1.01 2.08
N GLU A 23 -15.76 0.73 2.22
CA GLU A 23 -16.59 1.41 3.23
C GLU A 23 -16.00 1.26 4.64
N ALA A 24 -15.50 0.07 4.95
CA ALA A 24 -14.94 -0.22 6.28
C ALA A 24 -13.63 0.53 6.57
N THR A 25 -12.86 0.90 5.53
CA THR A 25 -11.55 1.53 5.68
C THR A 25 -11.49 2.93 5.08
N ALA A 26 -12.63 3.51 4.68
CA ALA A 26 -12.66 4.79 3.96
C ALA A 26 -12.03 5.95 4.74
N ALA A 27 -12.08 5.91 6.07
CA ALA A 27 -11.47 6.95 6.93
C ALA A 27 -9.96 6.76 7.12
N ALA A 28 -9.40 5.62 6.71
CA ALA A 28 -7.97 5.35 6.87
C ALA A 28 -7.18 5.91 5.68
N GLN A 29 -5.95 6.32 5.95
CA GLN A 29 -5.04 6.81 4.91
C GLN A 29 -4.23 5.65 4.34
N PRO A 30 -4.35 5.34 3.03
CA PRO A 30 -3.43 4.38 2.43
C PRO A 30 -2.02 5.01 2.30
N PRO A 31 -0.92 4.25 2.33
CA PRO A 31 -0.89 2.78 2.50
C PRO A 31 -1.25 2.31 3.91
N ALA A 32 -1.45 1.01 4.05
CA ALA A 32 -1.89 0.39 5.30
C ALA A 32 -0.72 0.14 6.26
N TRP A 33 0.04 1.18 6.61
CA TRP A 33 1.24 1.06 7.44
C TRP A 33 0.97 0.35 8.76
N ASP A 34 -0.14 0.69 9.41
CA ASP A 34 -0.48 0.17 10.73
C ASP A 34 -0.87 -1.31 10.72
N LEU A 35 -1.19 -1.86 9.57
CA LEU A 35 -1.56 -3.27 9.43
C LEU A 35 -0.36 -4.18 9.18
N LEU A 36 0.72 -3.66 8.54
CA LEU A 36 1.81 -4.51 8.06
C LEU A 36 2.55 -5.23 9.18
N GLY A 37 2.94 -4.50 10.22
CA GLY A 37 3.64 -5.11 11.36
C GLY A 37 2.83 -6.19 12.05
N PRO A 38 1.61 -5.89 12.51
CA PRO A 38 0.75 -6.89 13.15
C PRO A 38 0.45 -8.09 12.25
N LEU A 39 0.17 -7.87 10.96
CA LEU A 39 -0.08 -8.98 10.04
C LEU A 39 1.16 -9.86 9.89
N ARG A 40 2.35 -9.26 9.74
CA ARG A 40 3.58 -10.05 9.62
C ARG A 40 3.82 -10.93 10.84
N GLN A 41 3.56 -10.39 12.03
CA GLN A 41 3.76 -11.13 13.27
C GLN A 41 2.77 -12.28 13.46
N GLN A 42 1.54 -12.09 12.99
CA GLN A 42 0.46 -13.05 13.21
C GLN A 42 0.32 -14.08 12.09
N LEU A 43 0.79 -13.78 10.88
CA LEU A 43 0.73 -14.71 9.76
C LEU A 43 1.75 -15.84 9.94
N PRO A 44 1.40 -17.06 9.51
CA PRO A 44 2.38 -18.15 9.48
C PRO A 44 3.59 -17.80 8.63
N ALA A 45 4.76 -18.35 8.98
CA ALA A 45 6.02 -18.05 8.31
C ALA A 45 6.01 -18.35 6.79
N GLY A 46 5.18 -19.30 6.37
CA GLY A 46 5.09 -19.67 4.95
C GLY A 46 4.11 -18.82 4.13
N VAL A 47 3.43 -17.84 4.76
CA VAL A 47 2.46 -17.00 4.08
C VAL A 47 3.08 -15.66 3.73
N GLY A 48 3.08 -15.29 2.45
CA GLY A 48 3.60 -14.01 1.98
C GLY A 48 2.62 -12.87 2.26
N LEU A 49 3.16 -11.69 2.55
CA LEU A 49 2.39 -10.47 2.82
C LEU A 49 2.67 -9.46 1.70
N ILE A 50 1.61 -9.01 1.04
CA ILE A 50 1.69 -8.04 -0.06
C ILE A 50 1.09 -6.72 0.42
N CYS A 51 1.86 -5.64 0.31
CA CYS A 51 1.34 -4.29 0.52
C CYS A 51 0.84 -3.72 -0.80
N GLU A 52 -0.45 -3.45 -0.87
CA GLU A 52 -1.11 -2.90 -2.05
C GLU A 52 -2.07 -1.79 -1.61
N GLY A 53 -2.14 -0.75 -2.42
CA GLY A 53 -3.02 0.39 -2.17
C GLY A 53 -2.27 1.60 -1.62
N GLY A 54 -2.20 2.65 -2.40
CA GLY A 54 -1.63 3.93 -1.99
C GLY A 54 -0.11 4.01 -2.00
N ILE A 55 0.58 3.06 -2.61
CA ILE A 55 2.03 3.15 -2.79
C ILE A 55 2.31 4.18 -3.89
N ALA A 56 2.78 5.36 -3.52
CA ALA A 56 2.88 6.50 -4.42
C ALA A 56 4.33 6.93 -4.72
N SER A 57 5.32 6.26 -4.16
CA SER A 57 6.73 6.59 -4.37
C SER A 57 7.61 5.38 -4.14
N ALA A 58 8.84 5.46 -4.63
CA ALA A 58 9.85 4.43 -4.38
C ALA A 58 10.16 4.31 -2.88
N GLU A 59 10.19 5.43 -2.18
CA GLU A 59 10.43 5.47 -0.73
C GLU A 59 9.30 4.76 0.02
N ALA A 60 8.05 4.96 -0.38
CA ALA A 60 6.92 4.27 0.22
C ALA A 60 7.00 2.76 -0.01
N ALA A 61 7.39 2.32 -1.21
CA ALA A 61 7.59 0.91 -1.50
C ALA A 61 8.67 0.30 -0.59
N ALA A 62 9.79 0.98 -0.43
CA ALA A 62 10.87 0.53 0.46
C ALA A 62 10.40 0.47 1.91
N GLN A 63 9.61 1.45 2.35
CA GLN A 63 9.05 1.46 3.70
C GLN A 63 8.13 0.26 3.95
N ALA A 64 7.32 -0.13 2.98
CA ALA A 64 6.47 -1.30 3.09
C ALA A 64 7.29 -2.57 3.35
N LEU A 65 8.41 -2.74 2.65
CA LEU A 65 9.29 -3.89 2.87
C LEU A 65 9.91 -3.86 4.26
N ARG A 66 10.32 -2.67 4.74
CA ARG A 66 10.87 -2.53 6.09
C ARG A 66 9.86 -2.86 7.18
N LEU A 67 8.58 -2.59 6.93
CA LEU A 67 7.50 -2.88 7.88
C LEU A 67 7.04 -4.33 7.86
N GLY A 68 7.57 -5.15 6.97
CA GLY A 68 7.33 -6.59 6.98
C GLY A 68 6.64 -7.15 5.75
N ALA A 69 6.34 -6.33 4.74
CA ALA A 69 5.80 -6.85 3.49
C ALA A 69 6.86 -7.66 2.74
N ASP A 70 6.46 -8.76 2.12
CA ASP A 70 7.33 -9.56 1.27
C ASP A 70 7.33 -9.05 -0.17
N ALA A 71 6.27 -8.36 -0.58
CA ALA A 71 6.13 -7.76 -1.89
C ALA A 71 5.26 -6.51 -1.82
N VAL A 72 5.39 -5.63 -2.79
CA VAL A 72 4.55 -4.45 -2.93
C VAL A 72 3.96 -4.40 -4.33
N VAL A 73 2.74 -3.86 -4.44
CA VAL A 73 2.09 -3.63 -5.72
C VAL A 73 1.93 -2.12 -5.91
N VAL A 74 2.49 -1.62 -7.01
CA VAL A 74 2.41 -0.21 -7.36
C VAL A 74 1.59 -0.10 -8.65
N GLY A 75 0.49 0.63 -8.58
CA GLY A 75 -0.43 0.80 -9.69
C GLY A 75 -0.42 2.21 -10.26
N THR A 76 -1.39 3.01 -9.85
CA THR A 76 -1.65 4.33 -10.43
C THR A 76 -0.48 5.30 -10.33
N ALA A 77 0.44 5.12 -9.40
CA ALA A 77 1.65 5.94 -9.31
C ALA A 77 2.53 5.81 -10.56
N ILE A 78 2.43 4.65 -11.24
CA ILE A 78 3.17 4.41 -12.49
C ILE A 78 2.26 4.56 -13.70
N THR A 79 1.05 3.98 -13.64
CA THR A 79 0.15 3.88 -14.80
C THR A 79 -0.83 5.04 -14.92
N GLY A 80 -1.03 5.82 -13.86
CA GLY A 80 -1.95 6.95 -13.84
C GLY A 80 -1.33 8.19 -14.49
N VAL A 81 -1.15 8.18 -15.80
CA VAL A 81 -0.49 9.27 -16.55
C VAL A 81 -1.20 10.60 -16.34
N ASP A 82 -2.52 10.61 -16.34
CA ASP A 82 -3.31 11.82 -16.11
C ASP A 82 -3.05 12.43 -14.74
N LEU A 83 -2.98 11.60 -13.70
CA LEU A 83 -2.65 12.07 -12.35
C LEU A 83 -1.23 12.60 -12.27
N GLN A 84 -0.29 11.94 -12.94
CA GLN A 84 1.10 12.40 -12.98
C GLN A 84 1.21 13.75 -13.67
N VAL A 85 0.53 13.93 -14.80
CA VAL A 85 0.50 15.22 -15.50
C VAL A 85 -0.06 16.32 -14.61
N GLN A 86 -1.13 16.06 -13.88
CA GLN A 86 -1.71 17.02 -12.94
C GLN A 86 -0.72 17.41 -11.85
N ARG A 87 0.02 16.45 -11.29
CA ARG A 87 1.02 16.73 -10.24
C ARG A 87 2.14 17.62 -10.77
N TYR A 88 2.67 17.32 -11.94
CA TYR A 88 3.69 18.16 -12.55
C TYR A 88 3.17 19.55 -12.86
N SER A 89 1.95 19.64 -13.42
CA SER A 89 1.34 20.93 -13.75
C SER A 89 1.16 21.81 -12.51
N ARG A 90 0.70 21.25 -11.41
CA ARG A 90 0.54 22.00 -10.15
C ARG A 90 1.88 22.53 -9.64
N GLU A 91 2.91 21.69 -9.67
CA GLU A 91 4.23 22.07 -9.17
C GLU A 91 4.83 23.19 -10.02
N LEU A 92 4.67 23.10 -11.34
CA LEU A 92 5.19 24.10 -12.26
C LEU A 92 4.44 25.43 -12.17
N GLN A 93 3.22 25.44 -11.67
CA GLN A 93 2.41 26.67 -11.48
C GLN A 93 2.67 27.36 -10.15
N LYS A 94 3.37 26.73 -9.22
CA LYS A 94 3.71 27.38 -7.95
C LYS A 94 4.65 28.54 -8.16
N PRO A 95 4.48 29.67 -7.42
CA PRO A 95 5.41 30.78 -7.49
C PRO A 95 6.82 30.34 -7.14
N VAL A 96 7.80 30.89 -7.89
CA VAL A 96 9.20 30.69 -7.55
C VAL A 96 9.51 31.58 -6.34
N THR A 97 9.97 30.97 -5.26
CA THR A 97 10.40 31.68 -4.04
C THR A 97 11.91 31.55 -3.90
N ASN A 98 12.57 32.69 -3.75
CA ASN A 98 14.02 32.72 -3.57
C ASN A 98 14.37 32.81 -2.07
#